data_cb4ad1157f8cb7f6497fedb11c608fc1
#
_entry.id   cb4ad1157f8cb7f6497fedb11c608fc1
#
_cell.length_a   1.000
_cell.length_b   1.000
_cell.length_c   1.000
_cell.angle_alpha   90.00
_cell.angle_beta   90.00
_cell.angle_gamma   90.00
#
_symmetry.space_group_name_H-M   'P 1'
#
loop_
_entity.id
_entity.type
_entity.pdbx_description
1 polymer ?
#
loop_
_entity_poly.entity_id
_entity_poly.type
_entity_poly.pdbx_seq_one_letter_code
_entity_poly.pdbx_strand_id
1 'polypeptide(L)'
;MQNLPLVTSLVGAFGLALVFGYLAERYFKMPALVGYLLSGVFVQFFPWLPPVDRSVTEQLAEVGVMLLMVGVGLHFSVRDLLAVKGVALPGALLQMLLIILLGALFAWGFWDWGAGSATLFGLTLSCASTVVVTKALEMAKLTNAPEGRVAMGWLIVQDLVTVIILVLLPPFASVMLSSGTIDGRAIVGNVLSTLAGVALFAFLMLGGGRRLIPFILKRVAMTGSRELFTLAVLALALGIAYAAGVFFNVSYALGAFLAGMVMRESRYAKRAATNALPLQDAFSVLFFVSVGMMLDWHIFMEDPYEILLIVAIILCGTTSVSFGLVLLLRWPLKTAFTVAASLAQIGEFSYIVAGQGIALGLADSKVMSLIVGASILTIALNPFVFRLIPLLTNRFVVRWSWARHAASRAIPTIGHDEEPATAKPLRRGGEAIVIGMDERVPGVVESLIERRFPVVLISPERESDYDVDLSRETIAFLTGDPTDPMLLVQARITSAAVLVVTGESVAKSRHIAKLASDLNPGLPVVVRTEHFDSEEAFADLSNVTVVSDTLAASFCLAAAAADAAEKPKKPKTEGLEEDDDAQEGIADTFRNAYPRIVRGLRRRGRAE
;
A
#
# COMPACT_ATOMS: atom_id res chain seq x y z
N MET A 1 -9.49 46.26 19.61
CA MET A 1 -9.46 45.22 18.55
C MET A 1 -10.29 44.06 19.05
N GLN A 2 -11.28 43.61 18.29
CA GLN A 2 -12.06 42.43 18.67
C GLN A 2 -11.09 41.22 18.64
N ASN A 3 -10.84 40.65 19.80
CA ASN A 3 -10.12 39.37 19.86
C ASN A 3 -11.05 38.30 19.27
N LEU A 4 -10.72 37.83 18.06
CA LEU A 4 -11.42 36.74 17.39
C LEU A 4 -10.57 35.46 17.55
N PRO A 5 -10.59 34.81 18.73
CA PRO A 5 -9.65 33.70 19.04
C PRO A 5 -9.77 32.53 18.06
N LEU A 6 -10.96 32.28 17.53
CA LEU A 6 -11.18 31.27 16.52
C LEU A 6 -10.44 31.59 15.20
N VAL A 7 -10.57 32.82 14.70
CA VAL A 7 -9.94 33.23 13.43
C VAL A 7 -8.42 33.26 13.54
N THR A 8 -7.92 33.84 14.64
CA THR A 8 -6.46 33.88 14.89
C THR A 8 -5.86 32.49 15.04
N SER A 9 -6.55 31.57 15.74
CA SER A 9 -6.12 30.18 15.88
C SER A 9 -6.12 29.44 14.54
N LEU A 10 -7.14 29.60 13.71
CA LEU A 10 -7.20 28.99 12.38
C LEU A 10 -6.10 29.51 11.46
N VAL A 11 -5.91 30.83 11.39
CA VAL A 11 -4.88 31.46 10.54
C VAL A 11 -3.48 31.04 11.00
N GLY A 12 -3.24 31.05 12.32
CA GLY A 12 -1.95 30.65 12.87
C GLY A 12 -1.66 29.16 12.63
N ALA A 13 -2.63 28.28 12.92
CA ALA A 13 -2.47 26.84 12.72
C ALA A 13 -2.25 26.47 11.25
N PHE A 14 -3.11 26.95 10.35
CA PHE A 14 -2.96 26.66 8.91
C PHE A 14 -1.71 27.29 8.31
N GLY A 15 -1.37 28.54 8.68
CA GLY A 15 -0.19 29.22 8.17
C GLY A 15 1.11 28.50 8.55
N LEU A 16 1.23 28.13 9.83
CA LEU A 16 2.40 27.38 10.30
C LEU A 16 2.42 25.96 9.74
N ALA A 17 1.28 25.26 9.72
CA ALA A 17 1.21 23.92 9.14
C ALA A 17 1.60 23.91 7.66
N LEU A 18 1.18 24.92 6.88
CA LEU A 18 1.58 25.05 5.47
C LEU A 18 3.11 25.21 5.33
N VAL A 19 3.72 26.09 6.13
CA VAL A 19 5.16 26.32 6.08
C VAL A 19 5.94 25.08 6.48
N PHE A 20 5.62 24.49 7.63
CA PHE A 20 6.33 23.32 8.13
C PHE A 20 6.06 22.06 7.30
N GLY A 21 4.81 21.88 6.81
CA GLY A 21 4.46 20.79 5.91
C GLY A 21 5.20 20.88 4.59
N TYR A 22 5.29 22.08 3.99
CA TYR A 22 6.08 22.33 2.78
C TYR A 22 7.57 22.05 3.01
N LEU A 23 8.14 22.50 4.11
CA LEU A 23 9.54 22.23 4.46
C LEU A 23 9.79 20.73 4.62
N ALA A 24 8.90 20.01 5.32
CA ALA A 24 9.01 18.58 5.51
C ALA A 24 9.02 17.82 4.17
N GLU A 25 8.07 18.10 3.27
CA GLU A 25 7.99 17.40 1.99
C GLU A 25 9.10 17.82 1.01
N ARG A 26 9.35 19.12 0.88
CA ARG A 26 10.23 19.65 -0.17
C ARG A 26 11.71 19.41 0.13
N TYR A 27 12.12 19.68 1.37
CA TYR A 27 13.55 19.66 1.74
C TYR A 27 13.95 18.37 2.46
N PHE A 28 13.10 17.87 3.34
CA PHE A 28 13.42 16.69 4.14
C PHE A 28 12.90 15.40 3.52
N LYS A 29 12.03 15.47 2.49
CA LYS A 29 11.38 14.31 1.85
C LYS A 29 10.65 13.42 2.86
N MET A 30 10.06 14.03 3.86
CA MET A 30 9.25 13.42 4.91
C MET A 30 7.76 13.69 4.62
N PRO A 31 6.83 12.87 5.16
CA PRO A 31 5.40 13.17 5.09
C PRO A 31 5.09 14.54 5.70
N ALA A 32 4.18 15.32 5.09
CA ALA A 32 3.74 16.64 5.59
C ALA A 32 3.23 16.60 7.03
N LEU A 33 2.71 15.46 7.47
CA LEU A 33 2.22 15.20 8.83
C LEU A 33 3.28 15.52 9.90
N VAL A 34 4.56 15.21 9.64
CA VAL A 34 5.67 15.60 10.54
C VAL A 34 5.73 17.12 10.68
N GLY A 35 5.57 17.83 9.55
CA GLY A 35 5.53 19.30 9.55
C GLY A 35 4.35 19.85 10.36
N TYR A 36 3.17 19.23 10.28
CA TYR A 36 1.99 19.64 11.03
C TYR A 36 2.19 19.46 12.54
N LEU A 37 2.73 18.34 12.98
CA LEU A 37 3.09 18.11 14.39
C LEU A 37 4.14 19.13 14.87
N LEU A 38 5.20 19.33 14.09
CA LEU A 38 6.24 20.31 14.41
C LEU A 38 5.71 21.73 14.45
N SER A 39 4.74 22.11 13.63
CA SER A 39 4.11 23.43 13.68
C SER A 39 3.40 23.68 15.00
N GLY A 40 2.72 22.64 15.55
CA GLY A 40 2.11 22.70 16.87
C GLY A 40 3.12 22.88 18.01
N VAL A 41 4.26 22.16 17.92
CA VAL A 41 5.37 22.35 18.87
C VAL A 41 5.93 23.77 18.76
N PHE A 42 6.13 24.26 17.52
CA PHE A 42 6.72 25.57 17.25
C PHE A 42 5.88 26.74 17.81
N VAL A 43 4.56 26.64 17.80
CA VAL A 43 3.66 27.65 18.38
C VAL A 43 4.03 27.97 19.83
N GLN A 44 4.54 27.01 20.60
CA GLN A 44 4.87 27.18 22.01
C GLN A 44 6.08 28.11 22.23
N PHE A 45 6.99 28.22 21.23
CA PHE A 45 8.22 29.02 21.32
C PHE A 45 8.02 30.50 20.96
N PHE A 46 6.91 30.85 20.32
CA PHE A 46 6.71 32.20 19.78
C PHE A 46 5.41 32.83 20.29
N PRO A 47 5.37 33.33 21.53
CA PRO A 47 4.17 33.94 22.14
C PRO A 47 3.71 35.23 21.44
N TRP A 48 4.53 35.79 20.54
CA TRP A 48 4.21 36.98 19.70
C TRP A 48 3.62 36.65 18.33
N LEU A 49 3.56 35.38 17.94
CA LEU A 49 2.69 34.94 16.83
C LEU A 49 1.22 35.10 17.23
N PRO A 50 0.29 35.21 16.24
CA PRO A 50 -1.14 35.27 16.58
C PRO A 50 -1.47 34.17 17.58
N PRO A 51 -2.04 34.52 18.74
CA PRO A 51 -2.23 33.54 19.81
C PRO A 51 -3.14 32.43 19.32
N VAL A 52 -2.57 31.23 19.19
CA VAL A 52 -3.35 30.02 18.93
C VAL A 52 -3.94 29.60 20.26
N ASP A 53 -5.25 29.81 20.42
CA ASP A 53 -5.96 29.42 21.63
C ASP A 53 -6.05 27.88 21.69
N ARG A 54 -5.48 27.30 22.72
CA ARG A 54 -5.43 25.86 22.92
C ARG A 54 -6.83 25.25 23.00
N SER A 55 -7.74 25.88 23.71
CA SER A 55 -9.10 25.35 23.90
C SER A 55 -9.90 25.35 22.58
N VAL A 56 -9.74 26.40 21.78
CA VAL A 56 -10.35 26.48 20.43
C VAL A 56 -9.74 25.43 19.51
N THR A 57 -8.43 25.26 19.56
CA THR A 57 -7.73 24.28 18.71
C THR A 57 -8.09 22.85 19.07
N GLU A 58 -8.25 22.54 20.37
CA GLU A 58 -8.72 21.23 20.85
C GLU A 58 -10.14 20.92 20.35
N GLN A 59 -11.07 21.87 20.41
CA GLN A 59 -12.44 21.68 19.89
C GLN A 59 -12.45 21.48 18.36
N LEU A 60 -11.64 22.23 17.63
CA LEU A 60 -11.50 22.05 16.18
C LEU A 60 -10.82 20.73 15.83
N ALA A 61 -9.89 20.27 16.67
CA ALA A 61 -9.25 18.97 16.53
C ALA A 61 -10.23 17.81 16.72
N GLU A 62 -11.19 17.92 17.65
CA GLU A 62 -12.26 16.91 17.80
C GLU A 62 -13.10 16.78 16.52
N VAL A 63 -13.47 17.92 15.91
CA VAL A 63 -14.14 17.89 14.59
C VAL A 63 -13.23 17.25 13.54
N GLY A 64 -11.94 17.53 13.58
CA GLY A 64 -10.93 16.92 12.73
C GLY A 64 -10.90 15.39 12.87
N VAL A 65 -10.88 14.88 14.10
CA VAL A 65 -10.96 13.45 14.41
C VAL A 65 -12.25 12.83 13.88
N MET A 66 -13.39 13.47 14.08
CA MET A 66 -14.66 12.96 13.55
C MET A 66 -14.62 12.86 12.03
N LEU A 67 -14.17 13.89 11.33
CA LEU A 67 -14.08 13.88 9.87
C LEU A 67 -13.03 12.87 9.37
N LEU A 68 -11.90 12.72 10.06
CA LEU A 68 -10.90 11.71 9.78
C LEU A 68 -11.51 10.30 9.86
N MET A 69 -12.27 10.03 10.92
CA MET A 69 -12.94 8.74 11.12
C MET A 69 -14.02 8.45 10.07
N VAL A 70 -14.76 9.47 9.64
CA VAL A 70 -15.69 9.33 8.51
C VAL A 70 -14.93 8.95 7.24
N GLY A 71 -13.80 9.58 6.96
CA GLY A 71 -12.95 9.24 5.82
C GLY A 71 -12.43 7.80 5.89
N VAL A 72 -11.92 7.37 7.03
CA VAL A 72 -11.51 5.97 7.26
C VAL A 72 -12.68 5.02 7.01
N GLY A 73 -13.88 5.33 7.54
CA GLY A 73 -15.09 4.55 7.30
C GLY A 73 -15.50 4.50 5.83
N LEU A 74 -15.40 5.62 5.10
CA LEU A 74 -15.67 5.69 3.66
C LEU A 74 -14.70 4.85 2.82
N HIS A 75 -13.46 4.71 3.24
CA HIS A 75 -12.45 3.91 2.56
C HIS A 75 -12.42 2.45 3.03
N PHE A 76 -13.04 2.13 4.17
CA PHE A 76 -13.05 0.78 4.73
C PHE A 76 -13.75 -0.23 3.82
N SER A 77 -13.02 -1.20 3.26
CA SER A 77 -13.54 -2.26 2.40
C SER A 77 -13.51 -3.62 3.09
N VAL A 78 -14.68 -4.14 3.38
CA VAL A 78 -14.81 -5.53 3.86
C VAL A 78 -14.26 -6.53 2.83
N ARG A 79 -14.41 -6.25 1.53
CA ARG A 79 -13.89 -7.12 0.46
C ARG A 79 -12.37 -7.16 0.45
N ASP A 80 -11.71 -5.98 0.55
CA ASP A 80 -10.25 -5.89 0.57
C ASP A 80 -9.68 -6.57 1.83
N LEU A 81 -10.36 -6.42 2.97
CA LEU A 81 -10.02 -7.15 4.19
C LEU A 81 -10.17 -8.66 4.02
N LEU A 82 -11.26 -9.13 3.42
CA LEU A 82 -11.48 -10.55 3.17
C LEU A 82 -10.45 -11.13 2.20
N ALA A 83 -9.93 -10.34 1.27
CA ALA A 83 -8.88 -10.74 0.34
C ALA A 83 -7.57 -11.11 1.05
N VAL A 84 -7.20 -10.39 2.11
CA VAL A 84 -5.94 -10.61 2.86
C VAL A 84 -6.17 -11.21 4.26
N LYS A 85 -7.40 -11.66 4.57
CA LYS A 85 -7.78 -12.16 5.91
C LYS A 85 -6.85 -13.24 6.47
N GLY A 86 -6.29 -14.08 5.61
CA GLY A 86 -5.43 -15.19 6.03
C GLY A 86 -4.12 -14.76 6.68
N VAL A 87 -3.63 -13.56 6.38
CA VAL A 87 -2.39 -13.02 6.95
C VAL A 87 -2.62 -11.76 7.76
N ALA A 88 -3.44 -10.82 7.26
CA ALA A 88 -3.62 -9.53 7.89
C ALA A 88 -4.38 -9.65 9.22
N LEU A 89 -5.45 -10.45 9.27
CA LEU A 89 -6.25 -10.58 10.48
C LEU A 89 -5.49 -11.25 11.63
N PRO A 90 -4.96 -12.48 11.51
CA PRO A 90 -4.24 -13.11 12.61
C PRO A 90 -2.91 -12.38 12.92
N GLY A 91 -2.25 -11.87 11.89
CA GLY A 91 -0.98 -11.16 12.05
C GLY A 91 -1.14 -9.85 12.80
N ALA A 92 -2.10 -8.99 12.41
CA ALA A 92 -2.33 -7.71 13.07
C ALA A 92 -2.81 -7.90 14.53
N LEU A 93 -3.75 -8.82 14.77
CA LEU A 93 -4.23 -9.10 16.12
C LEU A 93 -3.10 -9.56 17.05
N LEU A 94 -2.29 -10.51 16.59
CA LEU A 94 -1.19 -11.04 17.39
C LEU A 94 -0.08 -10.00 17.56
N GLN A 95 0.24 -9.23 16.52
CA GLN A 95 1.21 -8.14 16.61
C GLN A 95 0.76 -7.07 17.60
N MET A 96 -0.49 -6.60 17.53
CA MET A 96 -1.02 -5.62 18.48
C MET A 96 -0.94 -6.16 19.90
N LEU A 97 -1.38 -7.40 20.15
CA LEU A 97 -1.32 -8.03 21.45
C LEU A 97 0.12 -8.08 21.99
N LEU A 98 1.08 -8.51 21.16
CA LEU A 98 2.48 -8.61 21.59
C LEU A 98 3.10 -7.23 21.86
N ILE A 99 2.76 -6.20 21.09
CA ILE A 99 3.26 -4.85 21.33
C ILE A 99 2.59 -4.20 22.54
N ILE A 100 1.30 -4.44 22.76
CA ILE A 100 0.61 -4.00 23.99
C ILE A 100 1.30 -4.60 25.22
N LEU A 101 1.54 -5.89 25.20
CA LEU A 101 2.24 -6.56 26.31
C LEU A 101 3.67 -6.06 26.47
N LEU A 102 4.41 -5.89 25.38
CA LEU A 102 5.78 -5.38 25.41
C LEU A 102 5.82 -3.97 25.99
N GLY A 103 5.00 -3.05 25.49
CA GLY A 103 4.91 -1.67 25.97
C GLY A 103 4.47 -1.60 27.44
N ALA A 104 3.45 -2.38 27.81
CA ALA A 104 2.96 -2.41 29.19
C ALA A 104 4.02 -2.97 30.16
N LEU A 105 4.74 -4.04 29.79
CA LEU A 105 5.81 -4.59 30.59
C LEU A 105 6.98 -3.63 30.76
N PHE A 106 7.34 -2.90 29.70
CA PHE A 106 8.37 -1.86 29.79
C PHE A 106 7.95 -0.72 30.72
N ALA A 107 6.74 -0.17 30.54
CA ALA A 107 6.26 0.93 31.37
C ALA A 107 6.12 0.52 32.86
N TRP A 108 5.64 -0.69 33.10
CA TRP A 108 5.52 -1.22 34.45
C TRP A 108 6.88 -1.54 35.09
N GLY A 109 7.79 -2.18 34.33
CA GLY A 109 9.06 -2.67 34.89
C GLY A 109 10.19 -1.65 34.94
N PHE A 110 10.20 -0.64 34.06
CA PHE A 110 11.29 0.36 34.02
C PHE A 110 10.87 1.74 34.56
N TRP A 111 9.57 2.08 34.48
CA TRP A 111 9.08 3.39 34.91
C TRP A 111 8.15 3.31 36.11
N ASP A 112 7.95 2.12 36.67
CA ASP A 112 7.06 1.88 37.83
C ASP A 112 5.64 2.45 37.62
N TRP A 113 5.17 2.48 36.37
CA TRP A 113 3.84 2.98 36.09
C TRP A 113 2.77 2.00 36.55
N GLY A 114 1.68 2.54 37.09
CA GLY A 114 0.53 1.73 37.47
C GLY A 114 -0.03 0.91 36.29
N ALA A 115 -0.68 -0.20 36.59
CA ALA A 115 -1.19 -1.13 35.55
C ALA A 115 -2.08 -0.45 34.48
N GLY A 116 -2.89 0.54 34.86
CA GLY A 116 -3.73 1.32 33.95
C GLY A 116 -2.92 2.13 32.95
N SER A 117 -1.96 2.94 33.45
CA SER A 117 -1.07 3.76 32.63
C SER A 117 -0.17 2.91 31.74
N ALA A 118 0.40 1.83 32.28
CA ALA A 118 1.25 0.92 31.53
C ALA A 118 0.49 0.23 30.39
N THR A 119 -0.74 -0.24 30.66
CA THR A 119 -1.58 -0.85 29.61
C THR A 119 -1.99 0.18 28.56
N LEU A 120 -2.40 1.39 28.97
CA LEU A 120 -2.70 2.48 28.04
C LEU A 120 -1.52 2.78 27.12
N PHE A 121 -0.32 2.88 27.69
CA PHE A 121 0.91 3.09 26.93
C PHE A 121 1.14 1.97 25.89
N GLY A 122 1.03 0.70 26.30
CA GLY A 122 1.12 -0.42 25.36
C GLY A 122 0.09 -0.36 24.23
N LEU A 123 -1.16 0.01 24.54
CA LEU A 123 -2.22 0.21 23.55
C LEU A 123 -1.83 1.28 22.54
N THR A 124 -1.27 2.40 22.98
CA THR A 124 -0.84 3.48 22.09
C THR A 124 0.32 3.10 21.16
N LEU A 125 1.23 2.22 21.60
CA LEU A 125 2.34 1.76 20.76
C LEU A 125 1.92 0.75 19.68
N SER A 126 0.74 0.14 19.80
CA SER A 126 0.33 -0.97 18.94
C SER A 126 -0.17 -0.56 17.55
N CYS A 127 -0.44 0.73 17.33
CA CYS A 127 -1.06 1.27 16.11
C CYS A 127 -0.06 2.03 15.25
N ALA A 128 0.02 1.67 13.96
CA ALA A 128 0.79 2.39 12.96
C ALA A 128 -0.09 3.34 12.13
N SER A 129 0.51 4.37 11.51
CA SER A 129 -0.22 5.36 10.70
C SER A 129 -0.46 4.85 9.29
N THR A 130 -1.73 4.82 8.89
CA THR A 130 -2.16 4.50 7.54
C THR A 130 -1.69 5.55 6.53
N VAL A 131 -1.68 6.84 6.90
CA VAL A 131 -1.25 7.95 6.05
C VAL A 131 0.25 7.86 5.73
N VAL A 132 1.08 7.63 6.75
CA VAL A 132 2.54 7.52 6.58
C VAL A 132 2.91 6.31 5.73
N VAL A 133 2.27 5.15 5.98
CA VAL A 133 2.54 3.91 5.23
C VAL A 133 2.11 4.06 3.77
N THR A 134 0.93 4.61 3.50
CA THR A 134 0.48 4.85 2.13
C THR A 134 1.50 5.68 1.36
N LYS A 135 1.97 6.77 1.95
CA LYS A 135 2.99 7.63 1.34
C LYS A 135 4.34 6.91 1.13
N ALA A 136 4.77 6.11 2.11
CA ALA A 136 6.00 5.33 2.02
C ALA A 136 5.92 4.25 0.92
N LEU A 137 4.79 3.56 0.80
CA LEU A 137 4.54 2.57 -0.26
C LEU A 137 4.46 3.22 -1.64
N GLU A 138 3.85 4.41 -1.77
CA GLU A 138 3.86 5.20 -3.01
C GLU A 138 5.28 5.56 -3.44
N MET A 139 6.08 6.11 -2.51
CA MET A 139 7.48 6.46 -2.78
C MET A 139 8.34 5.23 -3.14
N ALA A 140 8.05 4.08 -2.55
CA ALA A 140 8.71 2.81 -2.85
C ALA A 140 8.12 2.10 -4.09
N LYS A 141 7.06 2.63 -4.71
CA LYS A 141 6.31 2.03 -5.82
C LYS A 141 5.74 0.64 -5.50
N LEU A 142 5.35 0.42 -4.25
CA LEU A 142 4.84 -0.85 -3.75
C LEU A 142 3.33 -0.85 -3.49
N THR A 143 2.61 0.23 -3.79
CA THR A 143 1.18 0.37 -3.47
C THR A 143 0.32 -0.74 -4.08
N ASN A 144 0.58 -1.11 -5.33
CA ASN A 144 -0.14 -2.17 -6.05
C ASN A 144 0.54 -3.55 -5.93
N ALA A 145 1.72 -3.62 -5.33
CA ALA A 145 2.45 -4.87 -5.15
C ALA A 145 1.77 -5.74 -4.08
N PRO A 146 1.88 -7.08 -4.16
CA PRO A 146 1.30 -7.99 -3.17
C PRO A 146 1.71 -7.67 -1.73
N GLU A 147 2.98 -7.34 -1.51
CA GLU A 147 3.50 -6.94 -0.20
C GLU A 147 2.90 -5.64 0.32
N GLY A 148 2.63 -4.66 -0.57
CA GLY A 148 1.95 -3.42 -0.21
C GLY A 148 0.48 -3.67 0.16
N ARG A 149 -0.22 -4.54 -0.58
CA ARG A 149 -1.60 -4.94 -0.26
C ARG A 149 -1.70 -5.64 1.10
N VAL A 150 -0.74 -6.49 1.44
CA VAL A 150 -0.68 -7.12 2.77
C VAL A 150 -0.46 -6.08 3.86
N ALA A 151 0.49 -5.15 3.68
CA ALA A 151 0.75 -4.07 4.63
C ALA A 151 -0.50 -3.18 4.84
N MET A 152 -1.17 -2.78 3.76
CA MET A 152 -2.42 -2.00 3.85
C MET A 152 -3.55 -2.78 4.53
N GLY A 153 -3.71 -4.07 4.20
CA GLY A 153 -4.69 -4.92 4.87
C GLY A 153 -4.42 -5.08 6.37
N TRP A 154 -3.14 -5.15 6.76
CA TRP A 154 -2.73 -5.20 8.17
C TRP A 154 -3.11 -3.92 8.92
N LEU A 155 -2.87 -2.75 8.33
CA LEU A 155 -3.26 -1.46 8.89
C LEU A 155 -4.78 -1.32 9.04
N ILE A 156 -5.55 -1.74 8.04
CA ILE A 156 -7.03 -1.73 8.11
C ILE A 156 -7.51 -2.56 9.32
N VAL A 157 -6.87 -3.70 9.61
CA VAL A 157 -7.20 -4.49 10.80
C VAL A 157 -6.82 -3.75 12.08
N GLN A 158 -5.63 -3.13 12.12
CA GLN A 158 -5.21 -2.33 13.27
C GLN A 158 -6.19 -1.19 13.54
N ASP A 159 -6.57 -0.42 12.53
CA ASP A 159 -7.53 0.67 12.65
C ASP A 159 -8.87 0.19 13.21
N LEU A 160 -9.38 -0.93 12.69
CA LEU A 160 -10.63 -1.52 13.18
C LEU A 160 -10.53 -1.99 14.64
N VAL A 161 -9.43 -2.64 15.00
CA VAL A 161 -9.17 -3.08 16.38
C VAL A 161 -9.02 -1.90 17.32
N THR A 162 -8.37 -0.82 16.88
CA THR A 162 -8.21 0.41 17.67
C THR A 162 -9.54 1.09 17.92
N VAL A 163 -10.45 1.09 16.94
CA VAL A 163 -11.83 1.57 17.17
C VAL A 163 -12.52 0.74 18.26
N ILE A 164 -12.33 -0.59 18.28
CA ILE A 164 -12.86 -1.45 19.34
C ILE A 164 -12.19 -1.13 20.69
N ILE A 165 -10.88 -0.90 20.71
CA ILE A 165 -10.14 -0.47 21.91
C ILE A 165 -10.71 0.83 22.48
N LEU A 166 -10.95 1.84 21.63
CA LEU A 166 -11.54 3.11 22.04
C LEU A 166 -12.93 2.94 22.69
N VAL A 167 -13.69 1.98 22.23
CA VAL A 167 -14.98 1.63 22.83
C VAL A 167 -14.83 0.97 24.19
N LEU A 168 -13.84 0.11 24.34
CA LEU A 168 -13.60 -0.65 25.57
C LEU A 168 -12.79 0.15 26.62
N LEU A 169 -12.22 1.30 26.21
CA LEU A 169 -11.36 2.10 27.09
C LEU A 169 -12.10 2.67 28.31
N PRO A 170 -13.33 3.24 28.22
CA PRO A 170 -14.07 3.73 29.39
C PRO A 170 -14.38 2.62 30.42
N PRO A 171 -14.96 1.46 30.03
CA PRO A 171 -15.15 0.37 31.00
C PRO A 171 -13.83 -0.17 31.56
N PHE A 172 -12.76 -0.22 30.77
CA PHE A 172 -11.42 -0.59 31.25
C PHE A 172 -10.92 0.41 32.31
N ALA A 173 -11.07 1.71 32.07
CA ALA A 173 -10.70 2.75 33.02
C ALA A 173 -11.45 2.61 34.34
N SER A 174 -12.76 2.35 34.29
CA SER A 174 -13.57 2.16 35.50
C SER A 174 -13.08 0.98 36.35
N VAL A 175 -12.58 -0.09 35.74
CA VAL A 175 -11.98 -1.23 36.42
C VAL A 175 -10.65 -0.87 37.06
N MET A 176 -9.77 -0.20 36.30
CA MET A 176 -8.41 0.11 36.74
C MET A 176 -8.34 1.18 37.85
N LEU A 177 -9.29 2.12 37.85
CA LEU A 177 -9.36 3.23 38.81
C LEU A 177 -10.16 2.87 40.07
N SER A 178 -10.82 1.73 40.14
CA SER A 178 -11.58 1.27 41.29
C SER A 178 -10.62 0.89 42.44
N SER A 179 -10.25 1.84 43.29
CA SER A 179 -9.47 1.63 44.51
C SER A 179 -10.42 1.30 45.67
N GLY A 180 -10.73 0.05 45.88
CA GLY A 180 -11.58 -0.41 46.99
C GLY A 180 -12.27 -1.73 46.69
N THR A 181 -13.11 -2.23 47.57
CA THR A 181 -13.84 -3.49 47.39
C THR A 181 -14.51 -3.52 46.01
N ILE A 182 -13.90 -4.28 45.10
CA ILE A 182 -14.37 -4.46 43.74
C ILE A 182 -15.78 -5.09 43.83
N ASP A 183 -16.82 -4.27 43.74
CA ASP A 183 -18.15 -4.79 43.49
C ASP A 183 -18.19 -5.29 42.02
N GLY A 184 -17.83 -6.55 41.85
CA GLY A 184 -17.77 -7.19 40.56
C GLY A 184 -19.09 -7.07 39.78
N ARG A 185 -20.22 -6.90 40.50
CA ARG A 185 -21.54 -6.68 39.86
C ARG A 185 -21.64 -5.29 39.23
N ALA A 186 -21.12 -4.25 39.90
CA ALA A 186 -21.14 -2.88 39.35
C ALA A 186 -20.23 -2.77 38.10
N ILE A 187 -19.05 -3.39 38.14
CA ILE A 187 -18.13 -3.44 36.99
C ILE A 187 -18.76 -4.18 35.81
N VAL A 188 -19.28 -5.40 36.05
CA VAL A 188 -19.96 -6.17 35.00
C VAL A 188 -21.17 -5.40 34.45
N GLY A 189 -21.91 -4.70 35.32
CA GLY A 189 -23.03 -3.84 34.92
C GLY A 189 -22.59 -2.70 34.00
N ASN A 190 -21.53 -1.98 34.32
CA ASN A 190 -20.97 -0.90 33.49
C ASN A 190 -20.41 -1.38 32.15
N VAL A 191 -19.64 -2.49 32.17
CA VAL A 191 -19.14 -3.11 30.94
C VAL A 191 -20.29 -3.54 30.05
N LEU A 192 -21.28 -4.23 30.63
CA LEU A 192 -22.43 -4.74 29.89
C LEU A 192 -23.30 -3.59 29.33
N SER A 193 -23.51 -2.50 30.08
CA SER A 193 -24.26 -1.33 29.61
C SER A 193 -23.54 -0.62 28.45
N THR A 194 -22.21 -0.47 28.52
CA THR A 194 -21.42 0.13 27.42
C THR A 194 -21.47 -0.77 26.18
N LEU A 195 -21.25 -2.07 26.34
CA LEU A 195 -21.34 -3.02 25.22
C LEU A 195 -22.75 -3.06 24.61
N ALA A 196 -23.80 -2.99 25.46
CA ALA A 196 -25.18 -2.92 24.99
C ALA A 196 -25.46 -1.62 24.23
N GLY A 197 -24.96 -0.46 24.70
CA GLY A 197 -25.05 0.82 24.00
C GLY A 197 -24.39 0.77 22.62
N VAL A 198 -23.17 0.23 22.56
CA VAL A 198 -22.44 0.06 21.29
C VAL A 198 -23.16 -0.92 20.36
N ALA A 199 -23.61 -2.05 20.86
CA ALA A 199 -24.33 -3.07 20.08
C ALA A 199 -25.64 -2.48 19.53
N LEU A 200 -26.39 -1.75 20.36
CA LEU A 200 -27.63 -1.08 19.96
C LEU A 200 -27.35 -0.02 18.88
N PHE A 201 -26.33 0.83 19.08
CA PHE A 201 -25.95 1.82 18.09
C PHE A 201 -25.51 1.20 16.77
N ALA A 202 -24.65 0.18 16.81
CA ALA A 202 -24.22 -0.57 15.62
C ALA A 202 -25.41 -1.24 14.91
N PHE A 203 -26.33 -1.84 15.67
CA PHE A 203 -27.55 -2.44 15.12
C PHE A 203 -28.44 -1.40 14.42
N LEU A 204 -28.65 -0.23 15.03
CA LEU A 204 -29.41 0.85 14.44
C LEU A 204 -28.74 1.39 13.17
N MET A 205 -27.42 1.55 13.19
CA MET A 205 -26.65 2.02 12.04
C MET A 205 -26.65 1.00 10.89
N LEU A 206 -26.40 -0.25 11.18
CA LEU A 206 -26.36 -1.31 10.15
C LEU A 206 -27.75 -1.73 9.66
N GLY A 207 -28.79 -1.61 10.50
CA GLY A 207 -30.18 -1.91 10.13
C GLY A 207 -30.90 -0.70 9.51
N GLY A 208 -31.08 0.35 10.31
CA GLY A 208 -31.82 1.58 9.91
C GLY A 208 -30.96 2.54 9.08
N GLY A 209 -29.73 2.78 9.50
CA GLY A 209 -28.79 3.71 8.85
C GLY A 209 -28.50 3.32 7.39
N ARG A 210 -28.32 2.03 7.10
CA ARG A 210 -28.13 1.49 5.72
C ARG A 210 -29.27 1.83 4.76
N ARG A 211 -30.48 2.13 5.25
CA ARG A 211 -31.60 2.55 4.44
C ARG A 211 -31.81 4.06 4.46
N LEU A 212 -31.70 4.67 5.65
CA LEU A 212 -31.97 6.09 5.86
C LEU A 212 -30.90 6.98 5.21
N ILE A 213 -29.62 6.69 5.41
CA ILE A 213 -28.52 7.51 4.89
C ILE A 213 -28.52 7.54 3.35
N PRO A 214 -28.56 6.40 2.63
CA PRO A 214 -28.66 6.42 1.17
C PRO A 214 -29.93 7.10 0.66
N PHE A 215 -31.06 6.98 1.39
CA PHE A 215 -32.30 7.66 1.03
C PHE A 215 -32.16 9.19 1.12
N ILE A 216 -31.59 9.71 2.21
CA ILE A 216 -31.34 11.14 2.38
C ILE A 216 -30.38 11.64 1.30
N LEU A 217 -29.23 10.97 1.11
CA LEU A 217 -28.24 11.32 0.09
C LEU A 217 -28.85 11.31 -1.33
N LYS A 218 -29.70 10.34 -1.63
CA LYS A 218 -30.43 10.29 -2.90
C LYS A 218 -31.34 11.51 -3.08
N ARG A 219 -32.14 11.84 -2.07
CA ARG A 219 -33.05 12.99 -2.13
C ARG A 219 -32.32 14.31 -2.35
N VAL A 220 -31.21 14.50 -1.64
CA VAL A 220 -30.39 15.70 -1.79
C VAL A 220 -29.66 15.69 -3.14
N ALA A 221 -29.15 14.55 -3.61
CA ALA A 221 -28.48 14.45 -4.91
C ALA A 221 -29.41 14.81 -6.08
N MET A 222 -30.71 14.51 -5.96
CA MET A 222 -31.74 14.85 -6.97
C MET A 222 -31.97 16.34 -7.13
N THR A 223 -31.55 17.21 -6.17
CA THR A 223 -31.62 18.67 -6.31
C THR A 223 -30.56 19.20 -7.29
N GLY A 224 -29.55 18.40 -7.65
CA GLY A 224 -28.44 18.83 -8.49
C GLY A 224 -27.41 19.74 -7.77
N SER A 225 -27.72 20.27 -6.58
CA SER A 225 -26.84 21.18 -5.84
C SER A 225 -25.67 20.43 -5.21
N ARG A 226 -24.45 20.89 -5.53
CA ARG A 226 -23.22 20.37 -4.92
C ARG A 226 -23.10 20.78 -3.46
N GLU A 227 -23.51 22.01 -3.15
CA GLU A 227 -23.45 22.60 -1.80
C GLU A 227 -24.34 21.83 -0.84
N LEU A 228 -25.61 21.61 -1.22
CA LEU A 228 -26.56 20.84 -0.40
C LEU A 228 -26.09 19.41 -0.20
N PHE A 229 -25.48 18.80 -1.21
CA PHE A 229 -24.96 17.45 -1.08
C PHE A 229 -23.78 17.38 -0.08
N THR A 230 -22.84 18.31 -0.16
CA THR A 230 -21.72 18.42 0.78
C THR A 230 -22.23 18.67 2.21
N LEU A 231 -23.16 19.59 2.37
CA LEU A 231 -23.79 19.88 3.66
C LEU A 231 -24.48 18.62 4.23
N ALA A 232 -25.20 17.87 3.41
CA ALA A 232 -25.86 16.64 3.85
C ALA A 232 -24.85 15.57 4.32
N VAL A 233 -23.72 15.41 3.61
CA VAL A 233 -22.66 14.49 4.02
C VAL A 233 -22.08 14.88 5.38
N LEU A 234 -21.76 16.16 5.57
CA LEU A 234 -21.21 16.67 6.82
C LEU A 234 -22.22 16.60 7.97
N ALA A 235 -23.48 17.00 7.72
CA ALA A 235 -24.53 16.96 8.73
C ALA A 235 -24.82 15.53 9.19
N LEU A 236 -24.82 14.56 8.26
CA LEU A 236 -24.95 13.14 8.61
C LEU A 236 -23.73 12.62 9.36
N ALA A 237 -22.52 12.97 8.90
CA ALA A 237 -21.28 12.52 9.52
C ALA A 237 -21.16 13.01 10.97
N LEU A 238 -21.22 14.32 11.17
CA LEU A 238 -21.07 14.94 12.49
C LEU A 238 -22.30 14.70 13.37
N GLY A 239 -23.52 14.72 12.79
CA GLY A 239 -24.75 14.48 13.53
C GLY A 239 -24.84 13.06 14.08
N ILE A 240 -24.42 12.05 13.31
CA ILE A 240 -24.38 10.65 13.77
C ILE A 240 -23.29 10.48 14.83
N ALA A 241 -22.10 11.07 14.63
CA ALA A 241 -21.02 11.05 15.62
C ALA A 241 -21.49 11.66 16.96
N TYR A 242 -22.13 12.84 16.91
CA TYR A 242 -22.67 13.50 18.09
C TYR A 242 -23.78 12.66 18.76
N ALA A 243 -24.70 12.10 17.98
CA ALA A 243 -25.77 11.23 18.49
C ALA A 243 -25.20 9.96 19.17
N ALA A 244 -24.12 9.39 18.65
CA ALA A 244 -23.44 8.26 19.27
C ALA A 244 -22.95 8.60 20.68
N GLY A 245 -22.33 9.77 20.85
CA GLY A 245 -21.85 10.24 22.17
C GLY A 245 -22.98 10.50 23.14
N VAL A 246 -23.96 11.29 22.73
CA VAL A 246 -25.01 11.80 23.64
C VAL A 246 -26.04 10.74 24.02
N PHE A 247 -26.50 9.92 23.06
CA PHE A 247 -27.61 8.98 23.31
C PHE A 247 -27.15 7.57 23.67
N PHE A 248 -25.95 7.18 23.23
CA PHE A 248 -25.47 5.79 23.41
C PHE A 248 -24.23 5.68 24.29
N ASN A 249 -23.69 6.83 24.75
CA ASN A 249 -22.44 6.89 25.51
C ASN A 249 -21.26 6.19 24.79
N VAL A 250 -21.21 6.36 23.47
CA VAL A 250 -20.21 5.81 22.55
C VAL A 250 -19.28 6.94 22.12
N SER A 251 -18.00 6.65 21.87
CA SER A 251 -17.06 7.70 21.43
C SER A 251 -17.52 8.35 20.11
N TYR A 252 -17.34 9.66 19.97
CA TYR A 252 -17.62 10.39 18.73
C TYR A 252 -16.86 9.80 17.52
N ALA A 253 -15.63 9.33 17.75
CA ALA A 253 -14.81 8.69 16.74
C ALA A 253 -15.47 7.42 16.15
N LEU A 254 -16.01 6.53 16.99
CA LEU A 254 -16.74 5.34 16.55
C LEU A 254 -18.03 5.72 15.80
N GLY A 255 -18.76 6.70 16.30
CA GLY A 255 -19.97 7.20 15.64
C GLY A 255 -19.68 7.69 14.23
N ALA A 256 -18.63 8.49 14.08
CA ALA A 256 -18.14 9.00 12.81
C ALA A 256 -17.69 7.88 11.85
N PHE A 257 -16.92 6.91 12.36
CA PHE A 257 -16.49 5.75 11.58
C PHE A 257 -17.66 4.93 11.02
N LEU A 258 -18.66 4.62 11.86
CA LEU A 258 -19.84 3.87 11.42
C LEU A 258 -20.69 4.69 10.43
N ALA A 259 -20.78 6.01 10.60
CA ALA A 259 -21.43 6.87 9.62
C ALA A 259 -20.74 6.78 8.25
N GLY A 260 -19.42 6.88 8.21
CA GLY A 260 -18.61 6.73 7.00
C GLY A 260 -18.79 5.36 6.35
N MET A 261 -18.74 4.28 7.14
CA MET A 261 -18.93 2.90 6.67
C MET A 261 -20.31 2.70 6.02
N VAL A 262 -21.38 3.23 6.63
CA VAL A 262 -22.74 3.13 6.07
C VAL A 262 -22.89 3.99 4.82
N MET A 263 -22.28 5.20 4.78
CA MET A 263 -22.27 6.03 3.57
C MET A 263 -21.56 5.34 2.41
N ARG A 264 -20.51 4.55 2.66
CA ARG A 264 -19.80 3.79 1.64
C ARG A 264 -20.67 2.78 0.91
N GLU A 265 -21.62 2.16 1.59
CA GLU A 265 -22.54 1.20 0.95
C GLU A 265 -23.55 1.87 0.00
N SER A 266 -23.63 3.20 0.03
CA SER A 266 -24.49 3.97 -0.84
C SER A 266 -23.91 4.08 -2.27
N ARG A 267 -24.78 4.15 -3.29
CA ARG A 267 -24.39 4.46 -4.67
C ARG A 267 -23.70 5.83 -4.82
N TYR A 268 -23.82 6.69 -3.80
CA TYR A 268 -23.23 8.03 -3.76
C TYR A 268 -21.89 8.07 -2.98
N ALA A 269 -21.35 6.91 -2.58
CA ALA A 269 -20.13 6.82 -1.78
C ALA A 269 -18.95 7.59 -2.38
N LYS A 270 -18.69 7.41 -3.69
CA LYS A 270 -17.61 8.12 -4.38
C LYS A 270 -17.80 9.64 -4.34
N ARG A 271 -19.04 10.12 -4.56
CA ARG A 271 -19.36 11.55 -4.50
C ARG A 271 -19.26 12.08 -3.06
N ALA A 272 -19.71 11.31 -2.08
CA ALA A 272 -19.58 11.66 -0.66
C ALA A 272 -18.11 11.78 -0.26
N ALA A 273 -17.28 10.82 -0.62
CA ALA A 273 -15.84 10.86 -0.40
C ALA A 273 -15.20 12.09 -1.06
N THR A 274 -15.42 12.32 -2.36
CA THR A 274 -14.84 13.46 -3.08
C THR A 274 -15.18 14.81 -2.45
N ASN A 275 -16.36 14.94 -1.86
CA ASN A 275 -16.78 16.20 -1.24
C ASN A 275 -16.35 16.32 0.24
N ALA A 276 -16.20 15.20 0.96
CA ALA A 276 -15.80 15.20 2.37
C ALA A 276 -14.27 15.28 2.54
N LEU A 277 -13.50 14.63 1.66
CA LEU A 277 -12.03 14.53 1.77
C LEU A 277 -11.33 15.90 1.90
N PRO A 278 -11.62 16.94 1.11
CA PRO A 278 -10.93 18.23 1.28
C PRO A 278 -11.16 18.87 2.65
N LEU A 279 -12.34 18.69 3.24
CA LEU A 279 -12.64 19.16 4.58
C LEU A 279 -11.97 18.29 5.64
N GLN A 280 -11.99 16.98 5.47
CA GLN A 280 -11.24 16.04 6.30
C GLN A 280 -9.76 16.43 6.34
N ASP A 281 -9.14 16.68 5.18
CA ASP A 281 -7.73 17.04 5.08
C ASP A 281 -7.45 18.35 5.83
N ALA A 282 -8.26 19.37 5.64
CA ALA A 282 -8.10 20.66 6.32
C ALA A 282 -8.23 20.52 7.85
N PHE A 283 -9.25 19.80 8.33
CA PHE A 283 -9.47 19.64 9.77
C PHE A 283 -8.49 18.64 10.41
N SER A 284 -7.98 17.66 9.64
CA SER A 284 -6.93 16.75 10.15
C SER A 284 -5.62 17.51 10.40
N VAL A 285 -5.30 18.54 9.60
CA VAL A 285 -4.16 19.43 9.88
C VAL A 285 -4.31 20.07 11.26
N LEU A 286 -5.50 20.58 11.60
CA LEU A 286 -5.76 21.19 12.91
C LEU A 286 -5.59 20.18 14.05
N PHE A 287 -6.04 18.94 13.84
CA PHE A 287 -5.83 17.86 14.80
C PHE A 287 -4.33 17.63 15.05
N PHE A 288 -3.52 17.51 14.00
CA PHE A 288 -2.07 17.29 14.17
C PHE A 288 -1.36 18.49 14.80
N VAL A 289 -1.76 19.72 14.47
CA VAL A 289 -1.25 20.92 15.14
C VAL A 289 -1.61 20.90 16.64
N SER A 290 -2.86 20.57 16.97
CA SER A 290 -3.30 20.46 18.36
C SER A 290 -2.51 19.39 19.14
N VAL A 291 -2.32 18.22 18.53
CA VAL A 291 -1.47 17.14 19.12
C VAL A 291 -0.03 17.63 19.32
N GLY A 292 0.53 18.35 18.34
CA GLY A 292 1.85 18.96 18.49
C GLY A 292 1.94 19.97 19.63
N MET A 293 0.87 20.73 19.89
CA MET A 293 0.78 21.66 21.02
C MET A 293 0.70 20.95 22.39
N MET A 294 0.31 19.68 22.42
CA MET A 294 0.29 18.88 23.65
C MET A 294 1.66 18.31 24.03
N LEU A 295 2.64 18.37 23.12
CA LEU A 295 4.01 17.95 23.40
C LEU A 295 4.70 18.96 24.32
N ASP A 296 5.13 18.52 25.49
CA ASP A 296 6.10 19.26 26.28
C ASP A 296 7.51 18.98 25.72
N TRP A 297 8.10 19.97 25.06
CA TRP A 297 9.41 19.80 24.44
C TRP A 297 10.56 19.63 25.45
N HIS A 298 10.36 20.02 26.75
CA HIS A 298 11.35 19.82 27.81
C HIS A 298 11.66 18.34 28.02
N ILE A 299 10.72 17.45 27.65
CA ILE A 299 10.90 16.01 27.78
C ILE A 299 12.09 15.46 26.99
N PHE A 300 12.51 16.14 25.93
CA PHE A 300 13.74 15.79 25.20
C PHE A 300 15.02 16.09 25.99
N MET A 301 14.94 16.99 26.96
CA MET A 301 16.08 17.35 27.81
C MET A 301 16.02 16.64 29.16
N GLU A 302 14.83 16.48 29.72
CA GLU A 302 14.61 15.87 31.03
C GLU A 302 14.69 14.35 30.96
N ASP A 303 13.98 13.74 29.98
CA ASP A 303 13.84 12.30 29.86
C ASP A 303 14.24 11.75 28.48
N PRO A 304 15.43 12.10 27.92
CA PRO A 304 15.83 11.69 26.57
C PRO A 304 15.93 10.17 26.43
N TYR A 305 16.27 9.46 27.49
CA TYR A 305 16.36 8.00 27.47
C TYR A 305 15.00 7.32 27.33
N GLU A 306 13.93 7.89 27.90
CA GLU A 306 12.58 7.38 27.75
C GLU A 306 12.14 7.45 26.29
N ILE A 307 12.35 8.59 25.63
CA ILE A 307 12.03 8.77 24.21
C ILE A 307 12.84 7.81 23.34
N LEU A 308 14.15 7.71 23.56
CA LEU A 308 15.02 6.79 22.81
C LEU A 308 14.61 5.34 22.98
N LEU A 309 14.20 4.94 24.19
CA LEU A 309 13.72 3.60 24.47
C LEU A 309 12.40 3.32 23.75
N ILE A 310 11.45 4.28 23.73
CA ILE A 310 10.20 4.15 22.99
C ILE A 310 10.49 4.03 21.50
N VAL A 311 11.34 4.87 20.94
CA VAL A 311 11.78 4.79 19.53
C VAL A 311 12.40 3.42 19.25
N ALA A 312 13.23 2.88 20.16
CA ALA A 312 13.82 1.56 20.01
C ALA A 312 12.77 0.45 20.08
N ILE A 313 11.78 0.53 20.98
CA ILE A 313 10.65 -0.42 21.04
C ILE A 313 9.89 -0.44 19.72
N ILE A 314 9.66 0.72 19.12
CA ILE A 314 8.93 0.81 17.85
C ILE A 314 9.79 0.31 16.70
N LEU A 315 11.00 0.84 16.54
CA LEU A 315 11.87 0.49 15.41
C LEU A 315 12.40 -0.94 15.47
N CYS A 316 12.67 -1.47 16.66
CA CYS A 316 13.19 -2.82 16.83
C CYS A 316 12.11 -3.81 17.24
N GLY A 317 11.29 -3.47 18.24
CA GLY A 317 10.25 -4.35 18.79
C GLY A 317 9.13 -4.60 17.79
N THR A 318 8.44 -3.54 17.36
CA THR A 318 7.33 -3.68 16.39
C THR A 318 7.78 -4.28 15.07
N THR A 319 8.95 -3.85 14.57
CA THR A 319 9.54 -4.36 13.33
C THR A 319 9.87 -5.85 13.44
N SER A 320 10.53 -6.28 14.53
CA SER A 320 10.91 -7.69 14.73
C SER A 320 9.70 -8.59 14.93
N VAL A 321 8.71 -8.15 15.69
CA VAL A 321 7.45 -8.88 15.91
C VAL A 321 6.72 -9.06 14.58
N SER A 322 6.53 -7.98 13.83
CA SER A 322 5.83 -8.00 12.55
C SER A 322 6.56 -8.86 11.51
N PHE A 323 7.88 -8.70 11.40
CA PHE A 323 8.73 -9.53 10.55
C PHE A 323 8.60 -11.02 10.88
N GLY A 324 8.72 -11.37 12.17
CA GLY A 324 8.62 -12.75 12.64
C GLY A 324 7.24 -13.36 12.35
N LEU A 325 6.16 -12.60 12.58
CA LEU A 325 4.79 -13.06 12.34
C LEU A 325 4.51 -13.33 10.85
N VAL A 326 4.95 -12.44 9.96
CA VAL A 326 4.77 -12.64 8.50
C VAL A 326 5.52 -13.89 8.03
N LEU A 327 6.74 -14.13 8.55
CA LEU A 327 7.50 -15.36 8.26
C LEU A 327 6.85 -16.60 8.86
N LEU A 328 6.29 -16.52 10.06
CA LEU A 328 5.56 -17.60 10.73
C LEU A 328 4.31 -17.98 9.93
N LEU A 329 3.62 -17.01 9.37
CA LEU A 329 2.47 -17.17 8.48
C LEU A 329 2.89 -17.64 7.06
N ARG A 330 4.17 -17.99 6.88
CA ARG A 330 4.77 -18.54 5.66
C ARG A 330 4.72 -17.64 4.42
N TRP A 331 4.69 -16.33 4.62
CA TRP A 331 4.80 -15.36 3.54
C TRP A 331 6.26 -15.12 3.12
N PRO A 332 6.49 -14.56 1.90
CA PRO A 332 7.82 -14.29 1.38
C PRO A 332 8.61 -13.31 2.24
N LEU A 333 9.95 -13.44 2.17
CA LEU A 333 10.89 -12.58 2.91
C LEU A 333 10.71 -11.09 2.60
N LYS A 334 10.46 -10.74 1.33
CA LYS A 334 10.23 -9.35 0.88
C LYS A 334 8.96 -8.78 1.52
N THR A 335 7.88 -9.56 1.57
CA THR A 335 6.64 -9.17 2.27
C THR A 335 6.89 -8.95 3.76
N ALA A 336 7.69 -9.82 4.41
CA ALA A 336 8.01 -9.67 5.82
C ALA A 336 8.77 -8.36 6.10
N PHE A 337 9.76 -8.00 5.30
CA PHE A 337 10.46 -6.72 5.44
C PHE A 337 9.56 -5.52 5.12
N THR A 338 8.70 -5.61 4.11
CA THR A 338 7.81 -4.50 3.74
C THR A 338 6.78 -4.24 4.84
N VAL A 339 6.12 -5.27 5.36
CA VAL A 339 5.16 -5.12 6.48
C VAL A 339 5.88 -4.60 7.73
N ALA A 340 7.04 -5.14 8.06
CA ALA A 340 7.84 -4.71 9.22
C ALA A 340 8.23 -3.23 9.11
N ALA A 341 8.71 -2.77 7.96
CA ALA A 341 9.05 -1.36 7.73
C ALA A 341 7.81 -0.45 7.75
N SER A 342 6.67 -0.93 7.25
CA SER A 342 5.41 -0.20 7.29
C SER A 342 4.96 0.08 8.73
N LEU A 343 5.15 -0.87 9.63
CA LEU A 343 4.72 -0.77 11.03
C LEU A 343 5.77 -0.14 11.97
N ALA A 344 6.92 0.29 11.45
CA ALA A 344 8.02 0.87 12.21
C ALA A 344 7.79 2.34 12.60
N GLN A 345 6.57 2.72 12.95
CA GLN A 345 6.21 4.10 13.32
C GLN A 345 4.86 4.12 14.07
N ILE A 346 4.56 5.22 14.80
CA ILE A 346 3.31 5.43 15.54
C ILE A 346 2.28 6.13 14.64
N GLY A 347 1.00 5.72 14.77
CA GLY A 347 -0.11 6.29 14.04
C GLY A 347 -0.92 7.36 14.77
N GLU A 348 -1.81 8.00 14.04
CA GLU A 348 -2.73 9.02 14.54
C GLU A 348 -3.72 8.48 15.59
N PHE A 349 -4.10 7.23 15.50
CA PHE A 349 -4.96 6.59 16.48
C PHE A 349 -4.34 6.51 17.87
N SER A 350 -3.01 6.43 17.95
CA SER A 350 -2.28 6.42 19.22
C SER A 350 -2.54 7.69 20.05
N TYR A 351 -2.63 8.85 19.37
CA TYR A 351 -2.93 10.12 20.04
C TYR A 351 -4.37 10.15 20.56
N ILE A 352 -5.30 9.57 19.79
CA ILE A 352 -6.72 9.50 20.16
C ILE A 352 -6.88 8.59 21.38
N VAL A 353 -6.24 7.42 21.37
CA VAL A 353 -6.26 6.48 22.50
C VAL A 353 -5.60 7.10 23.74
N ALA A 354 -4.44 7.77 23.57
CA ALA A 354 -3.76 8.45 24.68
C ALA A 354 -4.61 9.58 25.25
N GLY A 355 -5.16 10.45 24.38
CA GLY A 355 -6.01 11.59 24.81
C GLY A 355 -7.25 11.13 25.56
N GLN A 356 -7.95 10.10 25.06
CA GLN A 356 -9.10 9.52 25.74
C GLN A 356 -8.70 8.85 27.07
N GLY A 357 -7.57 8.13 27.11
CA GLY A 357 -7.07 7.51 28.34
C GLY A 357 -6.71 8.53 29.40
N ILE A 358 -6.09 9.66 29.03
CA ILE A 358 -5.78 10.78 29.92
C ILE A 358 -7.07 11.44 30.41
N ALA A 359 -8.03 11.70 29.52
CA ALA A 359 -9.33 12.26 29.90
C ALA A 359 -10.12 11.37 30.88
N LEU A 360 -9.92 10.04 30.81
CA LEU A 360 -10.48 9.07 31.74
C LEU A 360 -9.66 8.92 33.04
N GLY A 361 -8.52 9.60 33.19
CA GLY A 361 -7.67 9.55 34.39
C GLY A 361 -6.79 8.31 34.47
N LEU A 362 -6.61 7.54 33.37
CA LEU A 362 -5.74 6.37 33.34
C LEU A 362 -4.24 6.73 33.38
N ALA A 363 -3.88 7.90 32.86
CA ALA A 363 -2.48 8.32 32.75
C ALA A 363 -2.36 9.86 32.77
N ASP A 364 -1.16 10.35 33.04
CA ASP A 364 -0.81 11.76 33.03
C ASP A 364 -0.46 12.26 31.61
N SER A 365 -0.40 13.59 31.45
CA SER A 365 -0.02 14.25 30.18
C SER A 365 1.38 13.88 29.69
N LYS A 366 2.28 13.42 30.59
CA LYS A 366 3.62 12.92 30.23
C LYS A 366 3.54 11.81 29.16
N VAL A 367 2.55 10.93 29.24
CA VAL A 367 2.33 9.85 28.26
C VAL A 367 2.12 10.42 26.86
N MET A 368 1.31 11.49 26.73
CA MET A 368 1.09 12.15 25.44
C MET A 368 2.39 12.74 24.89
N SER A 369 3.17 13.42 25.70
CA SER A 369 4.44 14.03 25.30
C SER A 369 5.44 12.97 24.81
N LEU A 370 5.55 11.84 25.50
CA LEU A 370 6.40 10.72 25.10
C LEU A 370 5.97 10.12 23.76
N ILE A 371 4.67 9.90 23.56
CA ILE A 371 4.12 9.31 22.35
C ILE A 371 4.32 10.26 21.15
N VAL A 372 4.01 11.56 21.33
CA VAL A 372 4.16 12.55 20.26
C VAL A 372 5.63 12.73 19.90
N GLY A 373 6.52 12.84 20.89
CA GLY A 373 7.95 12.95 20.66
C GLY A 373 8.54 11.75 19.92
N ALA A 374 8.22 10.54 20.38
CA ALA A 374 8.66 9.31 19.71
C ALA A 374 8.04 9.15 18.31
N SER A 375 6.80 9.58 18.12
CA SER A 375 6.12 9.54 16.84
C SER A 375 6.80 10.43 15.80
N ILE A 376 7.11 11.68 16.13
CA ILE A 376 7.82 12.59 15.24
C ILE A 376 9.13 11.95 14.76
N LEU A 377 9.90 11.35 15.69
CA LEU A 377 11.16 10.69 15.36
C LEU A 377 10.96 9.43 14.50
N THR A 378 10.01 8.56 14.84
CA THR A 378 9.79 7.31 14.11
C THR A 378 9.21 7.54 12.72
N ILE A 379 8.29 8.51 12.55
CA ILE A 379 7.77 8.91 11.25
C ILE A 379 8.90 9.51 10.39
N ALA A 380 9.74 10.37 10.97
CA ALA A 380 10.88 10.97 10.27
C ALA A 380 11.91 9.90 9.82
N LEU A 381 12.12 8.86 10.61
CA LEU A 381 13.03 7.76 10.30
C LEU A 381 12.45 6.73 9.34
N ASN A 382 11.14 6.63 9.20
CA ASN A 382 10.46 5.59 8.42
C ASN A 382 10.91 5.51 6.94
N PRO A 383 11.11 6.62 6.19
CA PRO A 383 11.64 6.55 4.81
C PRO A 383 13.04 5.91 4.73
N PHE A 384 13.86 6.06 5.75
CA PHE A 384 15.17 5.41 5.82
C PHE A 384 15.04 3.90 6.07
N VAL A 385 14.09 3.49 6.92
CA VAL A 385 13.78 2.08 7.15
C VAL A 385 13.35 1.40 5.84
N PHE A 386 12.50 2.03 5.04
CA PHE A 386 12.11 1.52 3.71
C PHE A 386 13.30 1.37 2.76
N ARG A 387 14.26 2.29 2.76
CA ARG A 387 15.48 2.20 1.93
C ARG A 387 16.39 1.04 2.32
N LEU A 388 16.29 0.55 3.55
CA LEU A 388 17.06 -0.60 4.01
C LEU A 388 16.50 -1.94 3.53
N ILE A 389 15.22 -2.02 3.10
CA ILE A 389 14.56 -3.26 2.69
C ILE A 389 15.38 -4.03 1.64
N PRO A 390 15.77 -3.45 0.49
CA PRO A 390 16.54 -4.20 -0.53
C PRO A 390 17.91 -4.66 0.00
N LEU A 391 18.60 -3.82 0.76
CA LEU A 391 19.90 -4.14 1.35
C LEU A 391 19.80 -5.31 2.33
N LEU A 392 18.81 -5.28 3.23
CA LEU A 392 18.58 -6.34 4.21
C LEU A 392 18.13 -7.61 3.51
N THR A 393 17.18 -7.55 2.58
CA THR A 393 16.71 -8.72 1.84
C THR A 393 17.86 -9.42 1.15
N ASN A 394 18.70 -8.68 0.40
CA ASN A 394 19.86 -9.25 -0.30
C ASN A 394 20.88 -9.85 0.68
N ARG A 395 21.21 -9.14 1.76
CA ARG A 395 22.17 -9.62 2.75
C ARG A 395 21.70 -10.89 3.47
N PHE A 396 20.39 -10.98 3.80
CA PHE A 396 19.82 -12.16 4.43
C PHE A 396 19.79 -13.36 3.48
N VAL A 397 19.40 -13.16 2.22
CA VAL A 397 19.37 -14.21 1.18
C VAL A 397 20.76 -14.76 0.91
N VAL A 398 21.78 -13.92 0.84
CA VAL A 398 23.17 -14.36 0.62
C VAL A 398 23.72 -15.11 1.84
N ARG A 399 23.43 -14.63 3.06
CA ARG A 399 24.06 -15.13 4.29
C ARG A 399 23.43 -16.40 4.84
N TRP A 400 22.08 -16.56 4.73
CA TRP A 400 21.34 -17.60 5.45
C TRP A 400 20.47 -18.46 4.52
N SER A 401 20.60 -19.78 4.66
CA SER A 401 19.82 -20.74 3.85
C SER A 401 18.30 -20.63 4.09
N TRP A 402 17.87 -20.39 5.35
CA TRP A 402 16.45 -20.20 5.67
C TRP A 402 15.85 -18.97 4.97
N ALA A 403 16.65 -17.90 4.79
CA ALA A 403 16.21 -16.70 4.10
C ALA A 403 16.00 -16.95 2.60
N ARG A 404 16.84 -17.79 1.97
CA ARG A 404 16.63 -18.26 0.59
C ARG A 404 15.33 -19.03 0.45
N HIS A 405 15.03 -19.95 1.38
CA HIS A 405 13.77 -20.67 1.39
C HIS A 405 12.55 -19.74 1.63
N ALA A 406 12.70 -18.73 2.47
CA ALA A 406 11.65 -17.75 2.70
C ALA A 406 11.45 -16.83 1.47
N ALA A 407 12.52 -16.47 0.77
CA ALA A 407 12.45 -15.66 -0.44
C ALA A 407 11.81 -16.40 -1.63
N SER A 408 12.01 -17.73 -1.71
CA SER A 408 11.43 -18.57 -2.78
C SER A 408 9.97 -18.99 -2.53
N ARG A 409 9.35 -18.57 -1.41
CA ARG A 409 7.93 -18.89 -1.14
C ARG A 409 7.02 -18.20 -2.16
N ALA A 410 6.07 -18.96 -2.69
CA ALA A 410 5.01 -18.40 -3.53
C ALA A 410 4.13 -17.45 -2.70
N ILE A 411 3.71 -16.36 -3.32
CA ILE A 411 2.71 -15.45 -2.71
C ILE A 411 1.37 -16.18 -2.73
N PRO A 412 0.71 -16.38 -1.58
CA PRO A 412 -0.63 -16.95 -1.56
C PRO A 412 -1.61 -16.07 -2.33
N THR A 413 -2.56 -16.68 -3.01
CA THR A 413 -3.57 -16.00 -3.83
C THR A 413 -4.38 -15.02 -3.00
N ILE A 414 -4.35 -13.73 -3.34
CA ILE A 414 -5.05 -12.66 -2.63
C ILE A 414 -6.30 -12.27 -3.43
N GLY A 415 -7.47 -12.78 -3.02
CA GLY A 415 -8.78 -12.36 -3.53
C GLY A 415 -9.45 -13.30 -4.54
N HIS A 416 -10.78 -13.29 -4.53
CA HIS A 416 -11.62 -14.21 -5.31
C HIS A 416 -12.23 -13.62 -6.59
N ASP A 417 -11.93 -12.37 -6.97
CA ASP A 417 -12.58 -11.69 -8.10
C ASP A 417 -11.63 -11.18 -9.21
N GLU A 418 -10.34 -11.29 -9.02
CA GLU A 418 -9.36 -11.37 -10.08
C GLU A 418 -8.53 -12.59 -9.70
N GLU A 419 -8.67 -13.69 -10.42
CA GLU A 419 -7.62 -14.68 -10.42
C GLU A 419 -6.33 -13.86 -10.60
N PRO A 420 -5.38 -13.82 -9.62
CA PRO A 420 -4.05 -13.52 -10.01
C PRO A 420 -3.81 -14.54 -11.09
N ALA A 421 -3.35 -14.13 -12.24
CA ALA A 421 -2.87 -15.09 -13.19
C ALA A 421 -2.05 -16.06 -12.37
N THR A 422 -2.68 -17.09 -11.96
CA THR A 422 -2.08 -18.18 -11.28
C THR A 422 -0.94 -18.52 -12.21
N ALA A 423 0.28 -18.22 -11.77
CA ALA A 423 1.31 -19.14 -12.12
C ALA A 423 0.78 -20.50 -11.64
N LYS A 424 -0.14 -21.10 -12.40
CA LYS A 424 -0.48 -22.52 -12.30
C LYS A 424 0.89 -23.15 -12.25
N PRO A 425 1.23 -23.95 -11.22
CA PRO A 425 2.58 -24.45 -11.07
C PRO A 425 2.94 -25.07 -12.41
N LEU A 426 3.71 -24.35 -13.21
CA LEU A 426 4.22 -24.83 -14.48
C LEU A 426 5.05 -26.06 -14.12
N ARG A 427 4.49 -27.23 -14.34
CA ARG A 427 5.00 -28.51 -13.83
C ARG A 427 6.19 -29.05 -14.62
N ARG A 428 6.67 -28.32 -15.66
CA ARG A 428 7.76 -28.76 -16.56
C ARG A 428 8.73 -27.61 -16.78
N GLY A 429 10.03 -27.84 -16.68
CA GLY A 429 11.04 -26.90 -17.13
C GLY A 429 11.00 -26.73 -18.66
N GLY A 430 11.57 -25.66 -19.18
CA GLY A 430 11.60 -25.36 -20.62
C GLY A 430 10.57 -24.31 -21.04
N GLU A 431 10.14 -23.45 -20.14
CA GLU A 431 9.22 -22.36 -20.41
C GLU A 431 9.87 -21.25 -21.25
N ALA A 432 9.11 -20.61 -22.13
CA ALA A 432 9.51 -19.39 -22.81
C ALA A 432 9.05 -18.18 -21.99
N ILE A 433 9.99 -17.33 -21.57
CA ILE A 433 9.66 -16.08 -20.86
C ILE A 433 9.57 -14.96 -21.89
N VAL A 434 8.43 -14.24 -21.92
CA VAL A 434 8.21 -13.10 -22.80
C VAL A 434 8.04 -11.83 -21.94
N ILE A 435 8.83 -10.81 -22.22
CA ILE A 435 8.80 -9.52 -21.53
C ILE A 435 8.42 -8.44 -22.52
N GLY A 436 7.40 -7.65 -22.23
CA GLY A 436 7.02 -6.48 -23.01
C GLY A 436 5.52 -6.26 -23.10
N MET A 437 5.13 -5.14 -23.76
CA MET A 437 3.78 -4.61 -23.78
C MET A 437 3.41 -4.02 -25.15
N ASP A 438 4.01 -4.49 -26.23
CA ASP A 438 3.66 -3.96 -27.54
C ASP A 438 2.63 -4.85 -28.27
N GLU A 439 2.05 -4.31 -29.32
CA GLU A 439 1.04 -4.97 -30.17
C GLU A 439 1.52 -6.30 -30.79
N ARG A 440 2.81 -6.62 -30.68
CA ARG A 440 3.44 -7.83 -31.25
C ARG A 440 3.51 -8.98 -30.26
N VAL A 441 3.34 -8.70 -28.96
CA VAL A 441 3.37 -9.73 -27.92
C VAL A 441 2.37 -10.84 -28.17
N PRO A 442 1.11 -10.58 -28.56
CA PRO A 442 0.14 -11.63 -28.86
C PRO A 442 0.64 -12.61 -29.92
N GLY A 443 1.19 -12.10 -31.03
CA GLY A 443 1.71 -12.94 -32.11
C GLY A 443 2.94 -13.77 -31.69
N VAL A 444 3.82 -13.21 -30.85
CA VAL A 444 4.97 -13.93 -30.30
C VAL A 444 4.51 -15.07 -29.38
N VAL A 445 3.56 -14.76 -28.49
CA VAL A 445 3.00 -15.74 -27.55
C VAL A 445 2.29 -16.86 -28.29
N GLU A 446 1.47 -16.54 -29.29
CA GLU A 446 0.74 -17.53 -30.10
C GLU A 446 1.70 -18.46 -30.87
N SER A 447 2.71 -17.90 -31.52
CA SER A 447 3.75 -18.67 -32.23
C SER A 447 4.55 -19.59 -31.29
N LEU A 448 4.81 -19.20 -30.04
CA LEU A 448 5.48 -20.04 -29.06
C LEU A 448 4.57 -21.18 -28.58
N ILE A 449 3.29 -20.93 -28.39
CA ILE A 449 2.28 -21.93 -27.99
C ILE A 449 2.09 -22.98 -29.09
N GLU A 450 1.98 -22.58 -30.35
CA GLU A 450 1.91 -23.49 -31.49
C GLU A 450 3.10 -24.45 -31.52
N ARG A 451 4.27 -23.96 -31.12
CA ARG A 451 5.50 -24.77 -30.99
C ARG A 451 5.59 -25.56 -29.68
N ARG A 452 4.50 -25.58 -28.90
CA ARG A 452 4.35 -26.31 -27.62
C ARG A 452 5.25 -25.81 -26.49
N PHE A 453 5.69 -24.55 -26.52
CA PHE A 453 6.35 -23.93 -25.37
C PHE A 453 5.31 -23.38 -24.40
N PRO A 454 5.36 -23.76 -23.10
CA PRO A 454 4.63 -23.02 -22.08
C PRO A 454 5.19 -21.60 -22.00
N VAL A 455 4.33 -20.59 -21.88
CA VAL A 455 4.76 -19.19 -21.90
C VAL A 455 4.54 -18.54 -20.54
N VAL A 456 5.56 -17.82 -20.07
CA VAL A 456 5.45 -16.91 -18.93
C VAL A 456 5.55 -15.48 -19.45
N LEU A 457 4.46 -14.72 -19.39
CA LEU A 457 4.42 -13.34 -19.81
C LEU A 457 4.69 -12.43 -18.61
N ILE A 458 5.66 -11.53 -18.73
CA ILE A 458 6.00 -10.55 -17.70
C ILE A 458 5.69 -9.14 -18.21
N SER A 459 4.90 -8.39 -17.45
CA SER A 459 4.53 -7.02 -17.78
C SER A 459 4.37 -6.15 -16.53
N PRO A 460 4.68 -4.83 -16.59
CA PRO A 460 4.34 -3.88 -15.56
C PRO A 460 2.83 -3.55 -15.51
N GLU A 461 2.07 -3.83 -16.57
CA GLU A 461 0.63 -3.60 -16.64
C GLU A 461 -0.17 -4.82 -16.23
N ARG A 462 -1.50 -4.65 -16.10
CA ARG A 462 -2.39 -5.73 -15.68
C ARG A 462 -2.74 -6.65 -16.84
N GLU A 463 -3.08 -7.87 -16.49
CA GLU A 463 -3.55 -8.90 -17.41
C GLU A 463 -4.74 -8.45 -18.30
N SER A 464 -5.66 -7.64 -17.74
CA SER A 464 -6.83 -7.11 -18.43
C SER A 464 -6.52 -6.18 -19.60
N ASP A 465 -5.29 -5.69 -19.70
CA ASP A 465 -4.88 -4.71 -20.71
C ASP A 465 -4.30 -5.37 -21.97
N TYR A 466 -4.29 -6.71 -21.98
CA TYR A 466 -3.80 -7.52 -23.10
C TYR A 466 -4.93 -8.16 -23.91
N ASP A 467 -4.83 -8.09 -25.21
CA ASP A 467 -5.70 -8.80 -26.15
C ASP A 467 -5.13 -10.21 -26.46
N VAL A 468 -4.82 -10.96 -25.40
CA VAL A 468 -4.36 -12.35 -25.48
C VAL A 468 -5.33 -13.22 -24.69
N ASP A 469 -5.75 -14.34 -25.28
CA ASP A 469 -6.56 -15.32 -24.57
C ASP A 469 -5.73 -16.05 -23.50
N LEU A 470 -5.64 -15.42 -22.32
CA LEU A 470 -4.88 -15.90 -21.16
C LEU A 470 -5.58 -17.05 -20.42
N SER A 471 -6.78 -17.45 -20.87
CA SER A 471 -7.51 -18.61 -20.31
C SER A 471 -6.85 -19.95 -20.63
N ARG A 472 -5.93 -19.98 -21.61
CA ARG A 472 -5.19 -21.19 -21.99
C ARG A 472 -4.29 -21.68 -20.86
N GLU A 473 -4.37 -22.96 -20.54
CA GLU A 473 -3.58 -23.61 -19.46
C GLU A 473 -2.05 -23.52 -19.63
N THR A 474 -1.58 -23.10 -20.80
CA THR A 474 -0.16 -23.01 -21.17
C THR A 474 0.46 -21.63 -20.93
N ILE A 475 -0.33 -20.63 -20.53
CA ILE A 475 0.14 -19.26 -20.29
C ILE A 475 0.09 -18.95 -18.80
N ALA A 476 1.19 -18.39 -18.27
CA ALA A 476 1.24 -17.79 -16.94
C ALA A 476 1.58 -16.30 -17.08
N PHE A 477 0.95 -15.45 -16.29
CA PHE A 477 1.16 -14.01 -16.30
C PHE A 477 1.76 -13.53 -14.98
N LEU A 478 2.82 -12.72 -15.05
CA LEU A 478 3.46 -12.12 -13.89
C LEU A 478 3.47 -10.59 -14.06
N THR A 479 2.88 -9.88 -13.10
CA THR A 479 2.87 -8.41 -13.11
C THR A 479 4.02 -7.88 -12.28
N GLY A 480 4.83 -6.97 -12.85
CA GLY A 480 5.91 -6.30 -12.14
C GLY A 480 6.96 -5.69 -13.06
N ASP A 481 7.99 -5.05 -12.47
CA ASP A 481 9.10 -4.49 -13.23
C ASP A 481 10.06 -5.60 -13.68
N PRO A 482 10.24 -5.83 -14.98
CA PRO A 482 11.11 -6.88 -15.50
C PRO A 482 12.61 -6.66 -15.18
N THR A 483 12.99 -5.49 -14.67
CA THR A 483 14.34 -5.24 -14.17
C THR A 483 14.57 -5.76 -12.75
N ASP A 484 13.52 -6.27 -12.06
CA ASP A 484 13.65 -6.90 -10.75
C ASP A 484 14.14 -8.36 -10.90
N PRO A 485 15.33 -8.69 -10.37
CA PRO A 485 15.85 -10.06 -10.40
C PRO A 485 14.90 -11.10 -9.80
N MET A 486 14.14 -10.70 -8.78
CA MET A 486 13.21 -11.60 -8.10
C MET A 486 12.05 -12.01 -9.00
N LEU A 487 11.58 -11.11 -9.88
CA LEU A 487 10.52 -11.41 -10.82
C LEU A 487 10.97 -12.43 -11.88
N LEU A 488 12.21 -12.30 -12.37
CA LEU A 488 12.84 -13.27 -13.28
C LEU A 488 13.04 -14.64 -12.61
N VAL A 489 13.39 -14.67 -11.33
CA VAL A 489 13.48 -15.91 -10.56
C VAL A 489 12.09 -16.54 -10.35
N GLN A 490 11.05 -15.75 -10.10
CA GLN A 490 9.66 -16.23 -10.03
C GLN A 490 9.21 -16.80 -11.39
N ALA A 491 9.63 -16.19 -12.49
CA ALA A 491 9.42 -16.70 -13.85
C ALA A 491 10.26 -17.96 -14.17
N ARG A 492 11.02 -18.49 -13.19
CA ARG A 492 11.90 -19.65 -13.35
C ARG A 492 12.97 -19.52 -14.44
N ILE A 493 13.59 -18.35 -14.53
CA ILE A 493 14.62 -18.07 -15.55
C ILE A 493 15.74 -19.12 -15.56
N THR A 494 16.03 -19.76 -14.43
CA THR A 494 17.07 -20.80 -14.31
C THR A 494 16.75 -22.08 -15.06
N SER A 495 15.49 -22.36 -15.36
CA SER A 495 15.01 -23.53 -16.10
C SER A 495 14.30 -23.17 -17.41
N ALA A 496 14.27 -21.90 -17.77
CA ALA A 496 13.64 -21.41 -18.99
C ALA A 496 14.38 -21.87 -20.26
N ALA A 497 13.62 -22.07 -21.35
CA ALA A 497 14.17 -22.43 -22.65
C ALA A 497 14.67 -21.22 -23.44
N VAL A 498 13.99 -20.07 -23.29
CA VAL A 498 14.31 -18.82 -23.99
C VAL A 498 13.70 -17.63 -23.24
N LEU A 499 14.38 -16.50 -23.31
CA LEU A 499 13.86 -15.20 -22.89
C LEU A 499 13.68 -14.31 -24.13
N VAL A 500 12.49 -13.74 -24.28
CA VAL A 500 12.17 -12.78 -25.34
C VAL A 500 11.86 -11.43 -24.70
N VAL A 501 12.56 -10.38 -25.11
CA VAL A 501 12.35 -9.01 -24.61
C VAL A 501 11.85 -8.13 -25.75
N THR A 502 10.63 -7.61 -25.60
CA THR A 502 9.99 -6.71 -26.58
C THR A 502 9.45 -5.46 -25.88
N GLY A 503 9.20 -4.38 -26.59
CA GLY A 503 8.52 -3.19 -26.08
C GLY A 503 9.28 -2.35 -25.05
N GLU A 504 10.53 -2.68 -24.73
CA GLU A 504 11.36 -1.96 -23.77
C GLU A 504 12.42 -1.09 -24.48
N SER A 505 12.87 -0.04 -23.79
CA SER A 505 13.99 0.77 -24.30
C SER A 505 15.27 -0.05 -24.37
N VAL A 506 16.18 0.28 -25.30
CA VAL A 506 17.47 -0.42 -25.48
C VAL A 506 18.24 -0.56 -24.17
N ALA A 507 18.26 0.49 -23.34
CA ALA A 507 18.94 0.48 -22.04
C ALA A 507 18.31 -0.52 -21.05
N LYS A 508 16.98 -0.59 -20.98
CA LYS A 508 16.27 -1.55 -20.13
C LYS A 508 16.43 -2.97 -20.66
N SER A 509 16.27 -3.17 -21.97
CA SER A 509 16.46 -4.48 -22.60
C SER A 509 17.86 -5.03 -22.37
N ARG A 510 18.89 -4.17 -22.47
CA ARG A 510 20.27 -4.54 -22.12
C ARG A 510 20.40 -4.93 -20.65
N HIS A 511 19.80 -4.16 -19.74
CA HIS A 511 19.86 -4.48 -18.31
C HIS A 511 19.18 -5.82 -18.02
N ILE A 512 18.02 -6.07 -18.60
CA ILE A 512 17.29 -7.35 -18.47
C ILE A 512 18.11 -8.51 -19.06
N ALA A 513 18.70 -8.34 -20.24
CA ALA A 513 19.51 -9.36 -20.90
C ALA A 513 20.77 -9.70 -20.07
N LYS A 514 21.44 -8.69 -19.50
CA LYS A 514 22.57 -8.88 -18.61
C LYS A 514 22.18 -9.64 -17.36
N LEU A 515 21.08 -9.23 -16.72
CA LEU A 515 20.53 -9.88 -15.53
C LEU A 515 20.18 -11.35 -15.81
N ALA A 516 19.56 -11.62 -16.97
CA ALA A 516 19.24 -12.97 -17.42
C ALA A 516 20.51 -13.82 -17.61
N SER A 517 21.56 -13.26 -18.21
CA SER A 517 22.86 -13.92 -18.37
C SER A 517 23.56 -14.18 -17.05
N ASP A 518 23.42 -13.28 -16.06
CA ASP A 518 23.98 -13.46 -14.71
C ASP A 518 23.24 -14.56 -13.94
N LEU A 519 21.92 -14.69 -14.13
CA LEU A 519 21.08 -15.70 -13.46
C LEU A 519 21.13 -17.07 -14.16
N ASN A 520 21.25 -17.11 -15.48
CA ASN A 520 21.36 -18.31 -16.31
C ASN A 520 22.26 -18.04 -17.52
N PRO A 521 23.58 -18.27 -17.42
CA PRO A 521 24.53 -17.98 -18.49
C PRO A 521 24.29 -18.75 -19.81
N GLY A 522 23.57 -19.86 -19.76
CA GLY A 522 23.24 -20.68 -20.92
C GLY A 522 21.91 -20.34 -21.60
N LEU A 523 21.12 -19.39 -21.05
CA LEU A 523 19.80 -19.06 -21.55
C LEU A 523 19.90 -18.25 -22.85
N PRO A 524 19.28 -18.70 -23.97
CA PRO A 524 19.14 -17.88 -25.16
C PRO A 524 18.23 -16.68 -24.87
N VAL A 525 18.72 -15.48 -25.17
CA VAL A 525 17.96 -14.23 -25.02
C VAL A 525 17.74 -13.60 -26.38
N VAL A 526 16.50 -13.32 -26.72
CA VAL A 526 16.11 -12.63 -27.95
C VAL A 526 15.63 -11.23 -27.57
N VAL A 527 16.29 -10.21 -28.09
CA VAL A 527 15.94 -8.81 -27.82
C VAL A 527 15.49 -8.15 -29.09
N ARG A 528 14.31 -7.55 -29.06
CA ARG A 528 13.82 -6.71 -30.15
C ARG A 528 14.35 -5.29 -30.01
N THR A 529 14.78 -4.69 -31.12
CA THR A 529 15.15 -3.27 -31.23
C THR A 529 14.48 -2.62 -32.43
N GLU A 530 14.25 -1.30 -32.36
CA GLU A 530 13.65 -0.55 -33.47
C GLU A 530 14.66 -0.32 -34.60
N HIS A 531 15.94 -0.06 -34.24
CA HIS A 531 16.99 0.31 -35.17
C HIS A 531 18.14 -0.70 -35.17
N PHE A 532 18.78 -0.85 -36.32
CA PHE A 532 19.92 -1.77 -36.52
C PHE A 532 21.15 -1.38 -35.66
N ASP A 533 21.44 -0.10 -35.52
CA ASP A 533 22.60 0.41 -34.77
C ASP A 533 22.58 0.06 -33.27
N SER A 534 21.44 -0.44 -32.78
CA SER A 534 21.28 -0.88 -31.39
C SER A 534 21.96 -2.24 -31.11
N GLU A 535 22.42 -2.98 -32.14
CA GLU A 535 23.08 -4.28 -31.98
C GLU A 535 24.42 -4.17 -31.22
N GLU A 536 25.16 -3.07 -31.45
CA GLU A 536 26.41 -2.81 -30.73
C GLU A 536 26.24 -2.74 -29.21
N ALA A 537 25.06 -2.32 -28.75
CA ALA A 537 24.75 -2.25 -27.33
C ALA A 537 24.74 -3.61 -26.63
N PHE A 538 24.68 -4.73 -27.35
CA PHE A 538 24.62 -6.08 -26.82
C PHE A 538 25.83 -6.95 -27.22
N ALA A 539 26.85 -6.37 -27.84
CA ALA A 539 28.00 -7.10 -28.40
C ALA A 539 28.82 -7.85 -27.34
N ASP A 540 28.77 -7.43 -26.08
CA ASP A 540 29.43 -8.06 -24.96
C ASP A 540 28.68 -9.28 -24.40
N LEU A 541 27.44 -9.52 -24.83
CA LEU A 541 26.58 -10.61 -24.35
C LEU A 541 26.48 -11.72 -25.40
N SER A 542 27.18 -12.82 -25.17
CA SER A 542 27.33 -13.91 -26.16
C SER A 542 26.05 -14.74 -26.40
N ASN A 543 25.12 -14.71 -25.46
CA ASN A 543 23.86 -15.47 -25.49
C ASN A 543 22.66 -14.62 -25.96
N VAL A 544 22.91 -13.37 -26.42
CA VAL A 544 21.85 -12.45 -26.86
C VAL A 544 21.80 -12.43 -28.39
N THR A 545 20.58 -12.56 -28.93
CA THR A 545 20.28 -12.37 -30.34
C THR A 545 19.42 -11.12 -30.48
N VAL A 546 19.89 -10.13 -31.23
CA VAL A 546 19.15 -8.90 -31.49
C VAL A 546 18.36 -9.04 -32.78
N VAL A 547 17.08 -8.69 -32.74
CA VAL A 547 16.18 -8.64 -33.91
C VAL A 547 15.72 -7.20 -34.10
N SER A 548 16.15 -6.58 -35.18
CA SER A 548 15.75 -5.23 -35.56
C SER A 548 14.49 -5.25 -36.41
N ASP A 549 13.51 -4.39 -36.09
CA ASP A 549 12.28 -4.22 -36.85
C ASP A 549 12.56 -3.82 -38.30
N THR A 550 13.49 -2.91 -38.50
CA THR A 550 13.85 -2.43 -39.85
C THR A 550 14.39 -3.58 -40.71
N LEU A 551 15.18 -4.46 -40.12
CA LEU A 551 15.76 -5.61 -40.83
C LEU A 551 14.71 -6.68 -41.08
N ALA A 552 13.88 -7.00 -40.08
CA ALA A 552 12.80 -7.96 -40.19
C ALA A 552 11.77 -7.53 -41.28
N ALA A 553 11.35 -6.25 -41.24
CA ALA A 553 10.45 -5.70 -42.24
C ALA A 553 11.06 -5.74 -43.69
N SER A 554 12.36 -5.45 -43.81
CA SER A 554 13.04 -5.48 -45.09
C SER A 554 13.09 -6.90 -45.67
N PHE A 555 13.29 -7.91 -44.82
CA PHE A 555 13.27 -9.31 -45.26
C PHE A 555 11.86 -9.79 -45.62
N CYS A 556 10.84 -9.41 -44.83
CA CYS A 556 9.45 -9.72 -45.17
C CYS A 556 9.03 -9.09 -46.51
N LEU A 557 9.43 -7.84 -46.75
CA LEU A 557 9.16 -7.16 -48.04
C LEU A 557 9.89 -7.81 -49.21
N ALA A 558 11.16 -8.19 -48.99
CA ALA A 558 11.92 -8.87 -50.05
C ALA A 558 11.36 -10.27 -50.35
N ALA A 559 10.95 -11.03 -49.35
CA ALA A 559 10.30 -12.32 -49.53
C ALA A 559 8.95 -12.18 -50.27
N ALA A 560 8.11 -11.24 -49.82
CA ALA A 560 6.83 -10.96 -50.47
C ALA A 560 6.99 -10.45 -51.94
N ALA A 561 8.04 -9.66 -52.19
CA ALA A 561 8.35 -9.20 -53.55
C ALA A 561 8.84 -10.34 -54.44
N ALA A 562 9.65 -11.26 -53.89
CA ALA A 562 10.10 -12.45 -54.63
C ALA A 562 8.91 -13.37 -54.99
N ASP A 563 8.06 -13.68 -53.96
CA ASP A 563 6.83 -14.46 -54.18
C ASP A 563 5.87 -13.82 -55.21
N ALA A 564 5.74 -12.50 -55.15
CA ALA A 564 4.92 -11.77 -56.15
C ALA A 564 5.53 -11.79 -57.55
N ALA A 565 6.86 -11.83 -57.65
CA ALA A 565 7.56 -11.90 -58.94
C ALA A 565 7.53 -13.32 -59.57
N GLU A 566 7.47 -14.37 -58.75
CA GLU A 566 7.43 -15.77 -59.17
C GLU A 566 6.01 -16.23 -59.56
N LYS A 567 4.94 -15.53 -59.09
CA LYS A 567 3.56 -15.85 -59.49
C LYS A 567 3.31 -15.45 -60.94
N PRO A 568 2.97 -16.39 -61.86
CA PRO A 568 2.66 -16.06 -63.26
C PRO A 568 1.44 -15.15 -63.29
N LYS A 569 1.52 -14.04 -64.06
CA LYS A 569 0.42 -13.11 -64.32
C LYS A 569 -0.80 -13.86 -64.85
N LYS A 570 -1.76 -14.21 -64.01
CA LYS A 570 -3.09 -14.66 -64.46
C LYS A 570 -3.83 -13.50 -65.06
N PRO A 571 -4.50 -13.70 -66.24
CA PRO A 571 -5.37 -12.66 -66.81
C PRO A 571 -6.54 -12.39 -65.88
N LYS A 572 -6.88 -11.11 -65.68
CA LYS A 572 -8.02 -10.64 -64.90
C LYS A 572 -9.31 -11.34 -65.36
N THR A 573 -9.84 -12.21 -64.51
CA THR A 573 -11.25 -12.61 -64.56
C THR A 573 -11.81 -12.37 -63.14
N GLU A 574 -12.92 -11.65 -63.13
CA GLU A 574 -13.69 -11.27 -61.95
C GLU A 574 -14.17 -12.49 -61.18
N GLY A 575 -13.97 -12.51 -59.85
CA GLY A 575 -14.51 -13.51 -58.94
C GLY A 575 -13.70 -13.55 -57.66
N LEU A 576 -14.28 -13.01 -56.60
CA LEU A 576 -13.78 -13.05 -55.20
C LEU A 576 -13.78 -14.50 -54.71
N GLU A 577 -12.60 -15.07 -54.45
CA GLU A 577 -12.38 -16.14 -53.50
C GLU A 577 -11.13 -15.81 -52.71
N GLU A 578 -11.28 -15.75 -51.39
CA GLU A 578 -10.19 -15.55 -50.43
C GLU A 578 -9.25 -16.76 -50.42
N ASP A 579 -7.98 -16.52 -50.73
CA ASP A 579 -6.95 -17.55 -50.88
C ASP A 579 -6.18 -17.67 -49.55
N ASP A 580 -6.57 -18.63 -48.71
CA ASP A 580 -5.90 -18.97 -47.45
C ASP A 580 -4.46 -19.55 -47.64
N ASP A 581 -4.12 -19.96 -48.87
CA ASP A 581 -2.81 -20.58 -49.18
C ASP A 581 -1.63 -19.59 -49.25
N ALA A 582 -1.90 -18.27 -49.29
CA ALA A 582 -0.83 -17.27 -49.39
C ALA A 582 -0.06 -17.07 -48.07
N GLN A 583 -0.68 -17.35 -46.92
CA GLN A 583 -0.06 -17.22 -45.63
C GLN A 583 0.89 -18.40 -45.30
N GLU A 584 0.59 -19.60 -45.74
CA GLU A 584 1.47 -20.77 -45.55
C GLU A 584 2.80 -20.66 -46.33
N GLY A 585 2.80 -20.10 -47.51
CA GLY A 585 4.01 -19.91 -48.32
C GLY A 585 5.02 -18.95 -47.71
N ILE A 586 4.55 -17.87 -47.08
CA ILE A 586 5.38 -16.86 -46.43
C ILE A 586 6.03 -17.46 -45.16
N ALA A 587 5.29 -18.24 -44.37
CA ALA A 587 5.77 -18.87 -43.17
C ALA A 587 6.89 -19.90 -43.43
N ASP A 588 6.80 -20.67 -44.49
CA ASP A 588 7.81 -21.68 -44.90
C ASP A 588 9.08 -21.04 -45.49
N THR A 589 8.95 -19.94 -46.24
CA THR A 589 10.09 -19.16 -46.75
C THR A 589 10.87 -18.52 -45.55
N PHE A 590 10.16 -18.04 -44.55
CA PHE A 590 10.76 -17.50 -43.35
C PHE A 590 11.48 -18.59 -42.52
N ARG A 591 10.88 -19.76 -42.40
CA ARG A 591 11.44 -20.91 -41.66
C ARG A 591 12.76 -21.40 -42.23
N ASN A 592 12.95 -21.31 -43.57
CA ASN A 592 14.12 -21.82 -44.26
C ASN A 592 15.21 -20.76 -44.53
N ALA A 593 14.85 -19.49 -44.67
CA ALA A 593 15.77 -18.40 -44.99
C ALA A 593 16.48 -17.82 -43.76
N TYR A 594 15.78 -17.67 -42.63
CA TYR A 594 16.30 -17.03 -41.44
C TYR A 594 17.60 -17.67 -40.88
N PRO A 595 17.73 -19.00 -40.74
CA PRO A 595 18.98 -19.61 -40.24
C PRO A 595 20.15 -19.49 -41.23
N ARG A 596 19.91 -19.35 -42.52
CA ARG A 596 20.97 -19.19 -43.55
C ARG A 596 21.49 -17.76 -43.59
N ILE A 597 20.64 -16.79 -43.36
CA ILE A 597 20.94 -15.35 -43.37
C ILE A 597 21.74 -14.98 -42.12
N VAL A 598 21.32 -15.43 -40.96
CA VAL A 598 22.06 -15.21 -39.69
C VAL A 598 23.47 -15.83 -39.74
N ARG A 599 23.65 -16.98 -40.41
CA ARG A 599 24.97 -17.57 -40.63
C ARG A 599 25.79 -16.80 -41.67
N GLY A 600 25.16 -16.18 -42.64
CA GLY A 600 25.82 -15.36 -43.68
C GLY A 600 26.37 -14.05 -43.11
N LEU A 601 25.60 -13.39 -42.25
CA LEU A 601 25.99 -12.14 -41.59
C LEU A 601 27.11 -12.36 -40.56
N ARG A 602 27.11 -13.48 -39.80
CA ARG A 602 28.22 -13.86 -38.90
C ARG A 602 29.54 -14.12 -39.64
N ARG A 603 29.49 -14.49 -40.91
CA ARG A 603 30.72 -14.69 -41.72
C ARG A 603 31.28 -13.38 -42.27
N ARG A 604 30.43 -12.34 -42.53
CA ARG A 604 30.91 -11.04 -43.00
C ARG A 604 31.46 -10.16 -41.89
N GLY A 605 30.88 -10.18 -40.68
CA GLY A 605 31.40 -9.45 -39.53
C GLY A 605 32.68 -10.04 -38.89
N ARG A 606 33.25 -11.11 -39.44
CA ARG A 606 34.57 -11.66 -39.06
C ARG A 606 35.67 -11.41 -40.11
N ALA A 607 35.35 -10.71 -41.18
CA ALA A 607 36.23 -10.43 -42.30
C ALA A 607 36.52 -8.93 -42.50
N GLU A 608 36.01 -8.08 -41.61
CA GLU A 608 36.42 -6.70 -41.34
C GLU A 608 36.88 -6.63 -39.86
#